data_fad4109d1ff5e316575405e36bae0c53
#
_entry.id   fad4109d1ff5e316575405e36bae0c53
#
_cell.length_a   1.000
_cell.length_b   1.000
_cell.length_c   1.000
_cell.angle_alpha   90.00
_cell.angle_beta   90.00
_cell.angle_gamma   90.00
#
_symmetry.space_group_name_H-M   'P 1'
#
loop_
_entity.id
_entity.type
_entity.pdbx_description
1 polymer ?
#
loop_
_entity_poly.entity_id
_entity_poly.type
_entity_poly.pdbx_seq_one_letter_code
_entity_poly.pdbx_strand_id
1 'polypeptide(L)'
;MKRKKIYIYPFIRDAMLRFRMGEEKWSVSSLTNYKMVRSMAWLYHNTKDAVSEFAKKYNCDLALAEEYLKVVRGIRNQQPFYVTDEDGEETGEDVALYDSWNYTDILWNGIQAEKVQRAFEKLNYREQTLLEKRLAICMTCGRVSSWKDRPTFEELAVMFEGSTASGAERAYRRAVDKLTELLVAEGALHAVRLKQVSKTKQKKKIAAAIYEYQADCDGEWGEISLDFENGTAEIIRLADWDTMKTNRFANKVIAYLLNCENEKLPTKTMLAFEP
;
A
#
# COMPACT_ATOMS: atom_id res chain seq x y z
N MET A 1 -14.83 -20.01 -8.11
CA MET A 1 -13.42 -19.63 -8.33
C MET A 1 -13.00 -18.62 -7.27
N LYS A 2 -12.25 -19.01 -6.21
CA LYS A 2 -11.73 -18.05 -5.22
C LYS A 2 -10.65 -17.20 -5.90
N ARG A 3 -10.87 -15.89 -5.95
CA ARG A 3 -9.97 -14.92 -6.60
C ARG A 3 -8.60 -14.94 -5.93
N LYS A 4 -7.53 -15.11 -6.71
CA LYS A 4 -6.15 -14.88 -6.25
C LYS A 4 -6.08 -13.47 -5.66
N LYS A 5 -5.76 -13.34 -4.38
CA LYS A 5 -5.46 -12.04 -3.76
C LYS A 5 -4.19 -11.53 -4.41
N ILE A 6 -4.27 -10.47 -5.19
CA ILE A 6 -3.11 -9.80 -5.73
C ILE A 6 -2.52 -9.00 -4.56
N TYR A 7 -1.38 -9.44 -4.07
CA TYR A 7 -0.72 -8.88 -2.88
C TYR A 7 -0.33 -7.41 -3.04
N ILE A 8 -0.19 -6.94 -4.27
CA ILE A 8 0.25 -5.58 -4.58
C ILE A 8 -0.80 -4.49 -4.26
N TYR A 9 -2.09 -4.80 -4.31
CA TYR A 9 -3.15 -3.80 -4.08
C TYR A 9 -3.09 -3.08 -2.74
N PRO A 10 -2.83 -3.75 -1.61
CA PRO A 10 -2.68 -3.06 -0.34
C PRO A 10 -1.54 -2.03 -0.36
N PHE A 11 -0.40 -2.38 -0.96
CA PHE A 11 0.76 -1.47 -1.04
C PHE A 11 0.49 -0.25 -1.91
N ILE A 12 -0.12 -0.42 -3.09
CA ILE A 12 -0.51 0.71 -3.94
C ILE A 12 -1.51 1.61 -3.22
N ARG A 13 -2.54 1.03 -2.61
CA ARG A 13 -3.53 1.79 -1.84
C ARG A 13 -2.88 2.52 -0.67
N ASP A 14 -1.94 1.89 0.01
CA ASP A 14 -1.24 2.50 1.13
C ASP A 14 -0.31 3.64 0.65
N ALA A 15 0.36 3.49 -0.51
CA ALA A 15 1.14 4.57 -1.12
C ALA A 15 0.26 5.77 -1.47
N MET A 16 -0.91 5.56 -2.08
CA MET A 16 -1.87 6.63 -2.36
C MET A 16 -2.41 7.30 -1.09
N LEU A 17 -2.62 6.53 -0.01
CA LEU A 17 -3.04 7.09 1.29
C LEU A 17 -1.92 7.90 1.94
N ARG A 18 -0.64 7.51 1.80
CA ARG A 18 0.51 8.28 2.29
C ARG A 18 0.62 9.62 1.57
N PHE A 19 0.40 9.65 0.26
CA PHE A 19 0.31 10.90 -0.49
C PHE A 19 -0.76 11.83 0.12
N ARG A 20 -1.97 11.31 0.32
CA ARG A 20 -3.06 12.10 0.91
C ARG A 20 -2.78 12.56 2.35
N MET A 21 -2.09 11.75 3.13
CA MET A 21 -1.66 12.11 4.48
C MET A 21 -0.75 13.36 4.45
N GLY A 22 0.18 13.42 3.49
CA GLY A 22 1.04 14.59 3.27
C GLY A 22 0.25 15.83 2.84
N GLU A 23 -0.68 15.69 1.88
CA GLU A 23 -1.53 16.77 1.39
C GLU A 23 -2.45 17.36 2.48
N GLU A 24 -3.03 16.51 3.31
CA GLU A 24 -3.92 16.91 4.39
C GLU A 24 -3.14 17.46 5.61
N LYS A 25 -1.81 17.48 5.57
CA LYS A 25 -0.90 17.87 6.67
C LYS A 25 -1.27 17.24 8.01
N TRP A 26 -1.67 15.99 7.95
CA TRP A 26 -2.06 15.24 9.15
C TRP A 26 -0.83 14.85 9.93
N SER A 27 -0.78 15.32 11.15
CA SER A 27 0.30 15.08 12.09
C SER A 27 0.21 13.69 12.77
N VAL A 28 0.33 12.61 12.01
CA VAL A 28 0.29 11.24 12.54
C VAL A 28 1.48 10.42 12.06
N SER A 29 2.12 9.71 12.98
CA SER A 29 3.40 9.02 12.77
C SER A 29 3.31 7.78 11.89
N SER A 30 2.14 7.24 11.63
CA SER A 30 2.00 6.02 10.83
C SER A 30 0.72 6.01 10.00
N LEU A 31 0.76 5.26 8.88
CA LEU A 31 -0.41 5.05 8.04
C LEU A 31 -1.58 4.38 8.79
N THR A 32 -1.28 3.51 9.75
CA THR A 32 -2.30 2.88 10.59
C THR A 32 -3.02 3.91 11.43
N ASN A 33 -2.27 4.78 12.12
CA ASN A 33 -2.81 5.87 12.91
C ASN A 33 -3.60 6.85 12.04
N TYR A 34 -3.10 7.20 10.86
CA TYR A 34 -3.83 8.03 9.91
C TYR A 34 -5.20 7.43 9.53
N LYS A 35 -5.24 6.13 9.21
CA LYS A 35 -6.51 5.43 8.91
C LYS A 35 -7.46 5.44 10.10
N MET A 36 -6.95 5.26 11.30
CA MET A 36 -7.72 5.29 12.54
C MET A 36 -8.24 6.70 12.86
N VAL A 37 -7.39 7.72 12.76
CA VAL A 37 -7.79 9.13 12.96
C VAL A 37 -8.86 9.54 11.96
N ARG A 38 -8.72 9.21 10.67
CA ARG A 38 -9.76 9.47 9.66
C ARG A 38 -11.08 8.77 9.97
N SER A 39 -10.99 7.52 10.44
CA SER A 39 -12.19 6.80 10.85
C SER A 39 -12.88 7.43 12.05
N MET A 40 -12.10 7.86 13.06
CA MET A 40 -12.62 8.60 14.21
C MET A 40 -13.23 9.94 13.77
N ALA A 41 -12.59 10.68 12.88
CA ALA A 41 -13.10 11.93 12.36
C ALA A 41 -14.46 11.77 11.65
N TRP A 42 -14.59 10.70 10.86
CA TRP A 42 -15.86 10.37 10.23
C TRP A 42 -16.95 10.04 11.26
N LEU A 43 -16.64 9.18 12.24
CA LEU A 43 -17.57 8.82 13.31
C LEU A 43 -17.99 10.03 14.14
N TYR A 44 -17.05 10.91 14.46
CA TYR A 44 -17.33 12.14 15.21
C TYR A 44 -18.35 13.05 14.53
N HIS A 45 -18.41 13.04 13.18
CA HIS A 45 -19.40 13.81 12.43
C HIS A 45 -20.73 13.13 12.23
N ASN A 46 -20.71 11.81 12.17
CA ASN A 46 -21.85 11.04 11.68
C ASN A 46 -22.55 10.21 12.76
N THR A 47 -22.00 10.16 13.97
CA THR A 47 -22.59 9.38 15.09
C THR A 47 -22.68 10.22 16.37
N LYS A 48 -23.62 9.87 17.24
CA LYS A 48 -23.78 10.54 18.55
C LYS A 48 -22.72 10.12 19.56
N ASP A 49 -22.21 8.89 19.45
CA ASP A 49 -21.20 8.31 20.32
C ASP A 49 -20.07 7.71 19.48
N ALA A 50 -19.18 8.60 19.03
CA ALA A 50 -18.05 8.23 18.20
C ALA A 50 -17.05 7.31 18.91
N VAL A 51 -16.88 7.46 20.22
CA VAL A 51 -15.92 6.69 21.02
C VAL A 51 -16.32 5.25 21.10
N SER A 52 -17.56 4.98 21.50
CA SER A 52 -18.08 3.60 21.61
C SER A 52 -18.14 2.89 20.27
N GLU A 53 -18.57 3.59 19.21
CA GLU A 53 -18.61 3.02 17.86
C GLU A 53 -17.20 2.74 17.31
N PHE A 54 -16.23 3.60 17.63
CA PHE A 54 -14.83 3.38 17.25
C PHE A 54 -14.24 2.18 18.00
N ALA A 55 -14.42 2.12 19.31
CA ALA A 55 -13.94 1.02 20.15
C ALA A 55 -14.48 -0.32 19.66
N LYS A 56 -15.77 -0.38 19.34
CA LYS A 56 -16.44 -1.56 18.78
C LYS A 56 -15.88 -1.94 17.40
N LYS A 57 -15.68 -0.95 16.52
CA LYS A 57 -15.19 -1.18 15.16
C LYS A 57 -13.77 -1.73 15.10
N TYR A 58 -12.89 -1.26 15.98
CA TYR A 58 -11.49 -1.63 16.01
C TYR A 58 -11.13 -2.63 17.12
N ASN A 59 -12.12 -3.07 17.90
CA ASN A 59 -11.97 -3.97 19.04
C ASN A 59 -10.87 -3.48 19.99
N CYS A 60 -10.94 -2.20 20.36
CA CYS A 60 -10.01 -1.55 21.27
C CYS A 60 -10.75 -1.03 22.52
N ASP A 61 -10.00 -0.65 23.55
CA ASP A 61 -10.56 -0.07 24.75
C ASP A 61 -11.07 1.38 24.52
N LEU A 62 -11.92 1.85 25.42
CA LEU A 62 -12.48 3.18 25.33
C LEU A 62 -11.42 4.28 25.52
N ALA A 63 -10.38 4.02 26.33
CA ALA A 63 -9.31 4.96 26.58
C ALA A 63 -8.54 5.27 25.30
N LEU A 64 -8.18 4.24 24.53
CA LEU A 64 -7.53 4.41 23.22
C LEU A 64 -8.44 5.12 22.22
N ALA A 65 -9.74 4.81 22.22
CA ALA A 65 -10.70 5.51 21.36
C ALA A 65 -10.82 7.00 21.70
N GLU A 66 -10.77 7.34 22.99
CA GLU A 66 -10.76 8.75 23.46
C GLU A 66 -9.49 9.48 23.04
N GLU A 67 -8.33 8.80 23.04
CA GLU A 67 -7.08 9.40 22.52
C GLU A 67 -7.22 9.79 21.06
N TYR A 68 -7.75 8.91 20.22
CA TYR A 68 -8.02 9.25 18.82
C TYR A 68 -9.02 10.40 18.67
N LEU A 69 -10.00 10.49 19.55
CA LEU A 69 -10.93 11.63 19.55
C LEU A 69 -10.24 12.94 19.93
N LYS A 70 -9.30 12.91 20.91
CA LYS A 70 -8.48 14.09 21.25
C LYS A 70 -7.65 14.55 20.05
N VAL A 71 -7.02 13.63 19.32
CA VAL A 71 -6.28 13.95 18.09
C VAL A 71 -7.18 14.63 17.05
N VAL A 72 -8.38 14.08 16.79
CA VAL A 72 -9.34 14.68 15.85
C VAL A 72 -9.76 16.07 16.27
N ARG A 73 -9.99 16.31 17.56
CA ARG A 73 -10.32 17.64 18.12
C ARG A 73 -9.14 18.59 18.02
N GLY A 74 -7.92 18.12 18.31
CA GLY A 74 -6.69 18.90 18.21
C GLY A 74 -6.41 19.36 16.78
N ILE A 75 -6.59 18.51 15.79
CA ILE A 75 -6.44 18.86 14.37
C ILE A 75 -7.39 20.01 13.97
N ARG A 76 -8.59 20.07 14.56
CA ARG A 76 -9.55 21.13 14.26
C ARG A 76 -9.31 22.43 15.00
N ASN A 77 -8.72 22.33 16.18
CA ASN A 77 -8.46 23.47 17.06
C ASN A 77 -6.98 23.88 16.96
N GLN A 78 -6.31 23.65 15.85
CA GLN A 78 -4.95 24.14 15.65
C GLN A 78 -4.97 25.67 15.78
N GLN A 79 -4.52 26.14 16.94
CA GLN A 79 -4.17 27.53 17.11
C GLN A 79 -2.89 27.81 16.30
N PRO A 80 -2.75 29.00 15.70
CA PRO A 80 -1.52 29.35 15.03
C PRO A 80 -0.34 29.21 15.98
N PHE A 81 0.79 28.75 15.46
CA PHE A 81 2.04 28.49 16.19
C PHE A 81 2.65 29.74 16.87
N TYR A 82 2.15 30.89 16.54
CA TYR A 82 2.63 32.17 17.06
C TYR A 82 1.59 32.72 18.02
N VAL A 83 1.95 32.75 19.29
CA VAL A 83 1.25 33.58 20.29
C VAL A 83 1.96 34.91 20.30
N THR A 84 1.26 35.96 19.90
CA THR A 84 1.72 37.32 20.09
C THR A 84 1.58 37.64 21.59
N ASP A 85 2.67 37.99 22.23
CA ASP A 85 2.62 38.48 23.61
C ASP A 85 1.96 39.86 23.71
N GLU A 86 1.79 40.34 24.91
CA GLU A 86 1.14 41.65 25.16
C GLU A 86 1.90 42.83 24.54
N ASP A 87 3.16 42.66 24.16
CA ASP A 87 4.04 43.65 23.55
C ASP A 87 4.07 43.53 22.00
N GLY A 88 3.34 42.59 21.43
CA GLY A 88 3.22 42.38 19.98
C GLY A 88 4.40 41.64 19.35
N GLU A 89 5.28 41.06 20.14
CA GLU A 89 6.34 40.19 19.64
C GLU A 89 5.82 38.75 19.44
N GLU A 90 6.16 38.14 18.29
CA GLU A 90 5.85 36.76 18.00
C GLU A 90 6.77 35.86 18.82
N THR A 91 6.29 35.36 19.95
CA THR A 91 6.99 34.32 20.72
C THR A 91 6.57 32.94 20.21
N GLY A 92 7.37 32.40 19.32
CA GLY A 92 7.29 30.98 18.95
C GLY A 92 7.93 30.15 20.07
N GLU A 93 7.12 29.60 20.98
CA GLU A 93 7.65 28.53 21.80
C GLU A 93 7.88 27.29 20.92
N ASP A 94 9.10 26.82 20.88
CA ASP A 94 9.57 25.57 20.28
C ASP A 94 8.95 24.30 20.92
N VAL A 95 7.82 24.41 21.61
CA VAL A 95 7.18 23.32 22.34
C VAL A 95 6.68 22.22 21.39
N ALA A 96 6.39 22.55 20.16
CA ALA A 96 5.91 21.56 19.18
C ALA A 96 7.01 20.72 18.55
N LEU A 97 8.26 21.12 18.65
CA LEU A 97 9.40 20.35 18.12
C LEU A 97 9.88 19.25 19.07
N TYR A 98 9.46 19.27 20.33
CA TYR A 98 9.88 18.29 21.34
C TYR A 98 8.94 17.12 21.53
N ASP A 99 7.71 17.18 21.03
CA ASP A 99 6.82 16.03 21.06
C ASP A 99 7.13 15.10 19.92
N SER A 100 7.81 14.00 20.19
CA SER A 100 7.90 12.71 19.48
C SER A 100 7.59 12.63 17.96
N TRP A 101 7.49 13.78 17.31
CA TRP A 101 7.24 13.93 15.89
C TRP A 101 8.56 13.79 15.17
N ASN A 102 8.74 12.64 14.59
CA ASN A 102 9.89 12.42 13.77
C ASN A 102 9.76 13.30 12.51
N TYR A 103 10.35 14.50 12.53
CA TYR A 103 10.43 15.40 11.37
C TYR A 103 10.92 14.65 10.12
N THR A 104 11.78 13.65 10.33
CA THR A 104 12.24 12.73 9.30
C THR A 104 11.08 11.94 8.68
N ASP A 105 10.11 11.49 9.48
CA ASP A 105 8.93 10.76 8.97
C ASP A 105 8.01 11.66 8.16
N ILE A 106 7.86 12.93 8.56
CA ILE A 106 7.06 13.92 7.83
C ILE A 106 7.70 14.21 6.48
N LEU A 107 9.01 14.48 6.46
CA LEU A 107 9.76 14.68 5.22
C LEU A 107 9.74 13.44 4.33
N TRP A 108 9.96 12.26 4.93
CA TRP A 108 9.92 11.00 4.21
C TRP A 108 8.55 10.74 3.58
N ASN A 109 7.48 10.95 4.32
CA ASN A 109 6.11 10.82 3.80
C ASN A 109 5.83 11.81 2.67
N GLY A 110 6.31 13.05 2.78
CA GLY A 110 6.22 14.04 1.72
C GLY A 110 6.95 13.62 0.44
N ILE A 111 8.21 13.17 0.57
CA ILE A 111 9.00 12.67 -0.55
C ILE A 111 8.33 11.45 -1.21
N GLN A 112 7.80 10.53 -0.42
CA GLN A 112 7.08 9.37 -0.95
C GLN A 112 5.78 9.78 -1.64
N ALA A 113 5.07 10.78 -1.11
CA ALA A 113 3.86 11.33 -1.72
C ALA A 113 4.13 11.90 -3.12
N GLU A 114 5.18 12.69 -3.27
CA GLU A 114 5.59 13.26 -4.58
C GLU A 114 5.97 12.17 -5.58
N LYS A 115 6.69 11.12 -5.14
CA LYS A 115 7.04 9.99 -5.99
C LYS A 115 5.79 9.26 -6.50
N VAL A 116 4.82 9.04 -5.60
CA VAL A 116 3.53 8.41 -5.98
C VAL A 116 2.77 9.28 -6.97
N GLN A 117 2.73 10.58 -6.76
CA GLN A 117 2.08 11.51 -7.67
C GLN A 117 2.73 11.47 -9.07
N ARG A 118 4.06 11.59 -9.14
CA ARG A 118 4.79 11.52 -10.41
C ARG A 118 4.57 10.20 -11.15
N ALA A 119 4.56 9.08 -10.43
CA ALA A 119 4.27 7.78 -11.01
C ALA A 119 2.83 7.70 -11.55
N PHE A 120 1.87 8.22 -10.80
CA PHE A 120 0.46 8.21 -11.18
C PHE A 120 0.19 9.09 -12.41
N GLU A 121 0.80 10.26 -12.50
CA GLU A 121 0.67 11.18 -13.64
C GLU A 121 1.20 10.61 -14.97
N LYS A 122 2.14 9.66 -14.92
CA LYS A 122 2.64 8.94 -16.10
C LYS A 122 1.66 7.92 -16.68
N LEU A 123 0.57 7.63 -15.98
CA LEU A 123 -0.50 6.77 -16.46
C LEU A 123 -1.44 7.55 -17.38
N ASN A 124 -2.05 6.86 -18.34
CA ASN A 124 -3.10 7.48 -19.14
C ASN A 124 -4.41 7.63 -18.33
N TYR A 125 -5.30 8.51 -18.80
CA TYR A 125 -6.58 8.82 -18.12
C TYR A 125 -7.40 7.58 -17.76
N ARG A 126 -7.47 6.59 -18.67
CA ARG A 126 -8.22 5.35 -18.43
C ARG A 126 -7.60 4.52 -17.32
N GLU A 127 -6.27 4.40 -17.30
CA GLU A 127 -5.54 3.70 -16.24
C GLU A 127 -5.72 4.39 -14.89
N GLN A 128 -5.60 5.72 -14.84
CA GLN A 128 -5.84 6.53 -13.65
C GLN A 128 -7.25 6.31 -13.11
N THR A 129 -8.27 6.45 -13.95
CA THR A 129 -9.67 6.28 -13.57
C THR A 129 -9.95 4.86 -13.03
N LEU A 130 -9.42 3.82 -13.70
CA LEU A 130 -9.57 2.44 -13.24
C LEU A 130 -8.97 2.23 -11.85
N LEU A 131 -7.77 2.79 -11.61
CA LEU A 131 -7.09 2.68 -10.32
C LEU A 131 -7.84 3.43 -9.23
N GLU A 132 -8.18 4.70 -9.44
CA GLU A 132 -8.91 5.51 -8.45
C GLU A 132 -10.24 4.87 -8.05
N LYS A 133 -11.02 4.43 -9.02
CA LYS A 133 -12.31 3.79 -8.77
C LYS A 133 -12.17 2.48 -8.00
N ARG A 134 -11.21 1.62 -8.41
CA ARG A 134 -11.02 0.32 -7.76
C ARG A 134 -10.29 0.38 -6.43
N LEU A 135 -9.43 1.36 -6.22
CA LEU A 135 -8.75 1.59 -4.94
C LEU A 135 -9.56 2.48 -4.00
N ALA A 136 -10.65 3.05 -4.49
CA ALA A 136 -11.54 3.96 -3.75
C ALA A 136 -10.80 5.21 -3.23
N ILE A 137 -9.84 5.72 -4.00
CA ILE A 137 -9.07 6.93 -3.70
C ILE A 137 -9.04 7.80 -4.95
N CYS A 138 -9.45 9.06 -4.84
CA CYS A 138 -9.30 10.04 -5.91
C CYS A 138 -8.02 10.86 -5.67
N MET A 139 -7.07 10.78 -6.57
CA MET A 139 -5.79 11.51 -6.46
C MET A 139 -5.98 13.01 -6.64
N THR A 140 -6.96 13.45 -7.45
CA THR A 140 -7.21 14.87 -7.72
C THR A 140 -7.83 15.59 -6.53
N CYS A 141 -8.92 15.04 -5.94
CA CYS A 141 -9.66 15.71 -4.86
C CYS A 141 -9.38 15.11 -3.47
N GLY A 142 -8.61 14.03 -3.39
CA GLY A 142 -8.24 13.34 -2.18
C GLY A 142 -9.36 12.57 -1.49
N ARG A 143 -10.52 12.47 -2.10
CA ARG A 143 -11.64 11.74 -1.52
C ARG A 143 -11.29 10.26 -1.42
N VAL A 144 -11.43 9.71 -0.21
CA VAL A 144 -11.33 8.28 0.05
C VAL A 144 -12.74 7.75 0.29
N SER A 145 -13.21 6.88 -0.61
CA SER A 145 -14.51 6.23 -0.49
C SER A 145 -14.40 4.93 0.30
N SER A 146 -15.54 4.43 0.77
CA SER A 146 -15.57 3.11 1.39
C SER A 146 -15.14 2.04 0.39
N TRP A 147 -14.36 1.07 0.87
CA TRP A 147 -13.97 -0.08 0.06
C TRP A 147 -15.17 -0.92 -0.42
N LYS A 148 -16.29 -0.83 0.28
CA LYS A 148 -17.55 -1.51 -0.08
C LYS A 148 -18.23 -0.86 -1.28
N ASP A 149 -18.05 0.45 -1.45
CA ASP A 149 -18.71 1.25 -2.48
C ASP A 149 -17.93 1.27 -3.80
N ARG A 150 -16.85 0.47 -3.90
CA ARG A 150 -16.06 0.40 -5.14
C ARG A 150 -16.89 -0.26 -6.26
N PRO A 151 -16.87 0.31 -7.48
CA PRO A 151 -17.62 -0.24 -8.59
C PRO A 151 -17.13 -1.64 -8.96
N THR A 152 -18.04 -2.49 -9.40
CA THR A 152 -17.75 -3.81 -9.96
C THR A 152 -17.05 -3.67 -11.33
N PHE A 153 -16.50 -4.75 -11.87
CA PHE A 153 -15.92 -4.69 -13.22
C PHE A 153 -16.97 -4.58 -14.31
N GLU A 154 -18.18 -5.02 -14.04
CA GLU A 154 -19.36 -4.82 -14.91
C GLU A 154 -19.68 -3.33 -15.01
N GLU A 155 -19.79 -2.63 -13.88
CA GLU A 155 -20.03 -1.20 -13.83
C GLU A 155 -18.91 -0.40 -14.49
N LEU A 156 -17.65 -0.78 -14.26
CA LEU A 156 -16.50 -0.15 -14.93
C LEU A 156 -16.51 -0.40 -16.45
N ALA A 157 -16.95 -1.57 -16.88
CA ALA A 157 -17.09 -1.86 -18.32
C ALA A 157 -18.12 -0.96 -19.01
N VAL A 158 -19.21 -0.64 -18.32
CA VAL A 158 -20.22 0.33 -18.82
C VAL A 158 -19.63 1.74 -18.90
N MET A 159 -18.80 2.16 -17.93
CA MET A 159 -18.13 3.47 -17.96
C MET A 159 -17.15 3.62 -19.14
N PHE A 160 -16.59 2.53 -19.62
CA PHE A 160 -15.67 2.51 -20.75
C PHE A 160 -16.31 1.79 -21.92
N GLU A 161 -17.03 2.53 -22.74
CA GLU A 161 -17.79 2.03 -23.88
C GLU A 161 -17.05 0.95 -24.68
N GLY A 162 -17.75 -0.12 -25.05
CA GLY A 162 -17.21 -1.26 -25.80
C GLY A 162 -16.36 -2.23 -24.99
N SER A 163 -16.27 -2.06 -23.67
CA SER A 163 -15.53 -2.96 -22.79
C SER A 163 -16.43 -4.05 -22.22
N THR A 164 -15.85 -5.24 -21.99
CA THR A 164 -16.48 -6.31 -21.19
C THR A 164 -15.94 -6.28 -19.76
N ALA A 165 -16.65 -6.88 -18.80
CA ALA A 165 -16.19 -7.01 -17.42
C ALA A 165 -14.80 -7.64 -17.34
N SER A 166 -14.55 -8.72 -18.10
CA SER A 166 -13.23 -9.36 -18.19
C SER A 166 -12.19 -8.46 -18.87
N GLY A 167 -12.61 -7.61 -19.82
CA GLY A 167 -11.76 -6.60 -20.44
C GLY A 167 -11.35 -5.52 -19.45
N ALA A 168 -12.31 -5.00 -18.67
CA ALA A 168 -12.06 -4.03 -17.61
C ALA A 168 -11.14 -4.60 -16.51
N GLU A 169 -11.35 -5.86 -16.11
CA GLU A 169 -10.47 -6.52 -15.13
C GLU A 169 -9.04 -6.67 -15.65
N ARG A 170 -8.86 -7.07 -16.90
CA ARG A 170 -7.53 -7.17 -17.53
C ARG A 170 -6.85 -5.82 -17.67
N ALA A 171 -7.60 -4.78 -18.03
CA ALA A 171 -7.08 -3.41 -18.12
C ALA A 171 -6.66 -2.90 -16.74
N TYR A 172 -7.46 -3.13 -15.72
CA TYR A 172 -7.12 -2.77 -14.34
C TYR A 172 -5.84 -3.48 -13.85
N ARG A 173 -5.69 -4.79 -14.11
CA ARG A 173 -4.47 -5.52 -13.74
C ARG A 173 -3.23 -4.94 -14.42
N ARG A 174 -3.33 -4.63 -15.72
CA ARG A 174 -2.23 -3.97 -16.44
C ARG A 174 -1.90 -2.59 -15.90
N ALA A 175 -2.91 -1.81 -15.52
CA ALA A 175 -2.70 -0.51 -14.90
C ALA A 175 -2.00 -0.62 -13.53
N VAL A 176 -2.35 -1.64 -12.73
CA VAL A 176 -1.67 -1.96 -11.47
C VAL A 176 -0.20 -2.34 -11.72
N ASP A 177 0.06 -3.25 -12.65
CA ASP A 177 1.42 -3.69 -12.97
C ASP A 177 2.27 -2.49 -13.44
N LYS A 178 1.72 -1.66 -14.33
CA LYS A 178 2.40 -0.47 -14.84
C LYS A 178 2.66 0.57 -13.74
N LEU A 179 1.67 0.85 -12.87
CA LEU A 179 1.88 1.76 -11.74
C LEU A 179 2.96 1.24 -10.80
N THR A 180 3.00 -0.08 -10.56
CA THR A 180 4.04 -0.70 -9.74
C THR A 180 5.42 -0.48 -10.32
N GLU A 181 5.59 -0.69 -11.63
CA GLU A 181 6.87 -0.46 -12.32
C GLU A 181 7.28 1.02 -12.22
N LEU A 182 6.33 1.94 -12.39
CA LEU A 182 6.58 3.38 -12.24
C LEU A 182 6.95 3.75 -10.80
N LEU A 183 6.29 3.17 -9.79
CA LEU A 183 6.61 3.39 -8.38
C LEU A 183 7.99 2.86 -8.00
N VAL A 184 8.39 1.72 -8.56
CA VAL A 184 9.76 1.19 -8.41
C VAL A 184 10.77 2.15 -9.06
N ALA A 185 10.51 2.60 -10.29
CA ALA A 185 11.39 3.55 -11.00
C ALA A 185 11.52 4.88 -10.26
N GLU A 186 10.49 5.34 -9.56
CA GLU A 186 10.56 6.53 -8.69
C GLU A 186 11.19 6.22 -7.31
N GLY A 187 11.50 4.96 -7.00
CA GLY A 187 12.02 4.53 -5.70
C GLY A 187 11.00 4.71 -4.56
N ALA A 188 9.71 4.59 -4.86
CA ALA A 188 8.63 4.67 -3.88
C ALA A 188 8.32 3.33 -3.21
N LEU A 189 8.68 2.23 -3.85
CA LEU A 189 8.55 0.88 -3.32
C LEU A 189 9.56 -0.06 -3.97
N HIS A 190 9.74 -1.24 -3.40
CA HIS A 190 10.41 -2.37 -4.03
C HIS A 190 9.39 -3.35 -4.59
N ALA A 191 9.73 -4.00 -5.69
CA ALA A 191 8.91 -5.06 -6.26
C ALA A 191 9.76 -6.20 -6.80
N VAL A 192 9.18 -7.41 -6.83
CA VAL A 192 9.79 -8.60 -7.43
C VAL A 192 8.82 -9.20 -8.41
N ARG A 193 9.26 -9.38 -9.65
CA ARG A 193 8.55 -10.20 -10.63
C ARG A 193 8.94 -11.65 -10.45
N LEU A 194 7.95 -12.52 -10.50
CA LEU A 194 8.11 -13.97 -10.38
C LEU A 194 7.56 -14.68 -11.60
N LYS A 195 8.27 -15.71 -12.02
CA LYS A 195 7.85 -16.60 -13.09
C LYS A 195 8.20 -18.03 -12.73
N GLN A 196 7.22 -18.93 -12.76
CA GLN A 196 7.44 -20.35 -12.58
C GLN A 196 8.08 -20.94 -13.84
N VAL A 197 9.26 -21.54 -13.69
CA VAL A 197 9.99 -22.21 -14.77
C VAL A 197 9.56 -23.65 -14.89
N SER A 198 9.58 -24.36 -13.76
CA SER A 198 9.22 -25.78 -13.73
C SER A 198 8.50 -26.14 -12.42
N LYS A 199 7.81 -27.26 -12.41
CA LYS A 199 7.24 -27.88 -11.22
C LYS A 199 7.17 -29.40 -11.35
N THR A 200 7.47 -30.06 -10.26
CA THR A 200 7.31 -31.51 -10.11
C THR A 200 6.11 -31.79 -9.21
N LYS A 201 5.25 -32.74 -9.61
CA LYS A 201 4.08 -33.15 -8.82
C LYS A 201 4.22 -34.55 -8.31
N GLN A 202 3.88 -34.76 -7.05
CA GLN A 202 3.70 -36.09 -6.47
C GLN A 202 2.28 -36.19 -5.88
N LYS A 203 1.54 -37.27 -6.22
CA LYS A 203 0.19 -37.54 -5.67
C LYS A 203 -0.75 -36.31 -5.66
N LYS A 204 -0.81 -35.59 -6.78
CA LYS A 204 -1.60 -34.32 -6.96
C LYS A 204 -1.06 -33.08 -6.25
N LYS A 205 -0.04 -33.16 -5.39
CA LYS A 205 0.61 -32.01 -4.76
C LYS A 205 1.89 -31.65 -5.53
N ILE A 206 2.27 -30.38 -5.46
CA ILE A 206 3.54 -29.91 -6.01
C ILE A 206 4.61 -30.28 -4.98
N ALA A 207 5.54 -31.15 -5.34
CA ALA A 207 6.65 -31.56 -4.50
C ALA A 207 7.80 -30.56 -4.56
N ALA A 208 8.15 -30.12 -5.78
CA ALA A 208 9.20 -29.12 -5.99
C ALA A 208 8.83 -28.14 -7.11
N ALA A 209 9.39 -26.95 -7.09
CA ALA A 209 9.22 -25.97 -8.16
C ALA A 209 10.45 -25.07 -8.28
N ILE A 210 10.75 -24.65 -9.50
CA ILE A 210 11.79 -23.65 -9.80
C ILE A 210 11.10 -22.37 -10.25
N TYR A 211 11.55 -21.26 -9.68
CA TYR A 211 11.09 -19.93 -10.01
C TYR A 211 12.25 -19.02 -10.41
N GLU A 212 12.04 -18.26 -11.47
CA GLU A 212 12.84 -17.09 -11.76
C GLU A 212 12.23 -15.87 -11.05
N TYR A 213 13.09 -15.00 -10.53
CA TYR A 213 12.69 -13.74 -9.92
C TYR A 213 13.54 -12.59 -10.43
N GLN A 214 12.93 -11.42 -10.61
CA GLN A 214 13.60 -10.19 -11.03
C GLN A 214 13.38 -9.13 -9.95
N ALA A 215 14.47 -8.71 -9.32
CA ALA A 215 14.46 -7.71 -8.28
C ALA A 215 14.18 -6.32 -8.89
N ASP A 216 13.35 -5.52 -8.23
CA ASP A 216 12.92 -4.19 -8.65
C ASP A 216 12.48 -4.08 -10.13
N CYS A 217 12.00 -5.20 -10.68
CA CYS A 217 11.49 -5.29 -12.03
C CYS A 217 12.51 -4.97 -13.14
N ASP A 218 13.80 -4.96 -12.82
CA ASP A 218 14.90 -4.62 -13.73
C ASP A 218 16.10 -5.56 -13.57
N GLY A 219 17.04 -5.54 -14.53
CA GLY A 219 18.25 -6.34 -14.51
C GLY A 219 18.05 -7.84 -14.79
N GLU A 220 19.10 -8.60 -14.55
CA GLU A 220 19.13 -10.04 -14.75
C GLU A 220 18.29 -10.81 -13.73
N TRP A 221 17.68 -11.89 -14.20
CA TRP A 221 16.83 -12.72 -13.36
C TRP A 221 17.65 -13.63 -12.45
N GLY A 222 17.29 -13.71 -11.18
CA GLY A 222 17.74 -14.76 -10.26
C GLY A 222 16.89 -16.02 -10.40
N GLU A 223 17.34 -17.09 -9.76
CA GLU A 223 16.67 -18.39 -9.79
C GLU A 223 16.68 -19.02 -8.39
N ILE A 224 15.53 -19.54 -7.98
CA ILE A 224 15.35 -20.26 -6.72
C ILE A 224 14.67 -21.61 -6.96
N SER A 225 15.12 -22.61 -6.22
CA SER A 225 14.48 -23.94 -6.14
C SER A 225 13.75 -24.06 -4.80
N LEU A 226 12.56 -24.62 -4.83
CA LEU A 226 11.74 -24.86 -3.63
C LEU A 226 11.40 -26.35 -3.56
N ASP A 227 11.61 -26.91 -2.38
CA ASP A 227 11.17 -28.26 -2.00
C ASP A 227 10.04 -28.12 -0.97
N PHE A 228 8.82 -28.38 -1.43
CA PHE A 228 7.63 -28.25 -0.59
C PHE A 228 7.40 -29.46 0.32
N GLU A 229 8.08 -30.59 0.07
CA GLU A 229 7.99 -31.77 0.93
C GLU A 229 8.79 -31.55 2.21
N ASN A 230 9.98 -30.97 2.08
CA ASN A 230 10.87 -30.67 3.18
C ASN A 230 10.71 -29.22 3.72
N GLY A 231 9.94 -28.37 3.04
CA GLY A 231 9.78 -26.97 3.41
C GLY A 231 11.08 -26.15 3.27
N THR A 232 11.96 -26.55 2.35
CA THR A 232 13.28 -25.94 2.15
C THR A 232 13.34 -25.20 0.82
N ALA A 233 14.27 -24.25 0.73
CA ALA A 233 14.53 -23.50 -0.50
C ALA A 233 16.04 -23.29 -0.69
N GLU A 234 16.47 -23.28 -1.94
CA GLU A 234 17.84 -23.01 -2.34
C GLU A 234 17.87 -21.88 -3.37
N ILE A 235 18.78 -20.93 -3.20
CA ILE A 235 19.02 -19.86 -4.15
C ILE A 235 20.06 -20.38 -5.14
N ILE A 236 19.63 -20.68 -6.37
CA ILE A 236 20.52 -21.18 -7.44
C ILE A 236 21.35 -20.03 -7.99
N ARG A 237 20.70 -18.86 -8.24
CA ARG A 237 21.34 -17.67 -8.76
C ARG A 237 20.66 -16.42 -8.21
N LEU A 238 21.43 -15.42 -7.81
CA LEU A 238 20.89 -14.13 -7.38
C LEU A 238 20.52 -13.27 -8.59
N ALA A 239 19.47 -12.47 -8.45
CA ALA A 239 19.14 -11.39 -9.37
C ALA A 239 20.12 -10.20 -9.17
N ASP A 240 20.26 -9.34 -10.19
CA ASP A 240 21.24 -8.23 -10.18
C ASP A 240 21.16 -7.31 -8.95
N TRP A 241 19.97 -6.97 -8.52
CA TRP A 241 19.74 -6.07 -7.40
C TRP A 241 19.67 -6.77 -6.04
N ASP A 242 19.89 -8.08 -6.00
CA ASP A 242 19.91 -8.86 -4.76
C ASP A 242 21.35 -9.11 -4.33
N THR A 243 21.72 -8.72 -3.13
CA THR A 243 23.08 -8.85 -2.65
C THR A 243 23.30 -10.16 -1.89
N MET A 244 24.48 -10.77 -2.02
CA MET A 244 24.83 -12.01 -1.31
C MET A 244 24.75 -11.89 0.21
N LYS A 245 24.87 -10.67 0.77
CA LYS A 245 24.81 -10.44 2.21
C LYS A 245 23.39 -10.45 2.77
N THR A 246 22.43 -9.97 2.00
CA THR A 246 21.07 -9.78 2.49
C THR A 246 20.07 -10.73 1.82
N ASN A 247 20.30 -11.12 0.57
CA ASN A 247 19.37 -11.93 -0.24
C ASN A 247 17.92 -11.46 -0.05
N ARG A 248 17.73 -10.14 0.04
CA ARG A 248 16.47 -9.53 0.51
C ARG A 248 15.30 -9.92 -0.37
N PHE A 249 15.50 -9.86 -1.68
CA PHE A 249 14.47 -10.16 -2.65
C PHE A 249 14.20 -11.67 -2.71
N ALA A 250 15.25 -12.48 -2.81
CA ALA A 250 15.14 -13.95 -2.78
C ALA A 250 14.40 -14.44 -1.53
N ASN A 251 14.78 -13.94 -0.35
CA ASN A 251 14.15 -14.32 0.91
C ASN A 251 12.66 -13.93 0.98
N LYS A 252 12.27 -12.78 0.44
CA LYS A 252 10.87 -12.37 0.34
C LYS A 252 10.08 -13.29 -0.58
N VAL A 253 10.66 -13.67 -1.71
CA VAL A 253 10.07 -14.64 -2.66
C VAL A 253 9.89 -15.99 -2.02
N ILE A 254 10.92 -16.53 -1.38
CA ILE A 254 10.91 -17.82 -0.69
C ILE A 254 9.81 -17.82 0.38
N ALA A 255 9.80 -16.82 1.25
CA ALA A 255 8.79 -16.71 2.30
C ALA A 255 7.36 -16.63 1.73
N TYR A 256 7.16 -15.91 0.64
CA TYR A 256 5.86 -15.83 -0.02
C TYR A 256 5.44 -17.19 -0.60
N LEU A 257 6.31 -17.85 -1.34
CA LEU A 257 5.99 -19.11 -2.03
C LEU A 257 5.79 -20.28 -1.06
N LEU A 258 6.58 -20.37 0.01
CA LEU A 258 6.41 -21.40 1.05
C LEU A 258 5.11 -21.21 1.85
N ASN A 259 4.61 -19.97 1.96
CA ASN A 259 3.32 -19.68 2.59
C ASN A 259 2.12 -19.82 1.65
N CYS A 260 2.33 -20.07 0.36
CA CYS A 260 1.24 -20.35 -0.58
C CYS A 260 0.68 -21.74 -0.35
N GLU A 261 -0.64 -21.91 -0.46
CA GLU A 261 -1.23 -23.25 -0.53
C GLU A 261 -0.68 -23.98 -1.76
N ASN A 262 -0.17 -25.19 -1.56
CA ASN A 262 0.55 -25.99 -2.54
C ASN A 262 -0.19 -26.20 -3.89
N GLU A 263 -1.54 -26.11 -3.85
CA GLU A 263 -2.37 -26.23 -5.06
C GLU A 263 -2.52 -24.91 -5.83
N LYS A 264 -2.13 -23.79 -5.23
CA LYS A 264 -2.38 -22.42 -5.72
C LYS A 264 -1.10 -21.63 -6.02
N LEU A 265 0.00 -22.30 -6.25
CA LEU A 265 1.24 -21.62 -6.60
C LEU A 265 1.08 -20.77 -7.88
N PRO A 266 1.50 -19.51 -7.85
CA PRO A 266 1.36 -18.64 -9.00
C PRO A 266 2.32 -19.06 -10.12
N THR A 267 1.83 -19.05 -11.36
CA THR A 267 2.71 -19.23 -12.54
C THR A 267 3.45 -17.95 -12.90
N LYS A 268 2.85 -16.80 -12.66
CA LYS A 268 3.43 -15.47 -12.80
C LYS A 268 2.76 -14.52 -11.81
N THR A 269 3.54 -13.76 -11.10
CA THR A 269 3.02 -12.74 -10.17
C THR A 269 4.06 -11.66 -9.91
N MET A 270 3.63 -10.57 -9.30
CA MET A 270 4.49 -9.50 -8.80
C MET A 270 4.22 -9.33 -7.31
N LEU A 271 5.28 -9.21 -6.53
CA LEU A 271 5.24 -8.90 -5.09
C LEU A 271 5.78 -7.50 -4.91
N ALA A 272 5.11 -6.70 -4.10
CA ALA A 272 5.61 -5.38 -3.72
C ALA A 272 5.76 -5.30 -2.20
N PHE A 273 6.73 -4.51 -1.74
CA PHE A 273 6.99 -4.28 -0.33
C PHE A 273 7.63 -2.90 -0.13
N GLU A 274 7.55 -2.40 1.07
CA GLU A 274 8.11 -1.09 1.43
C GLU A 274 9.65 -1.09 1.29
N PRO A 275 10.24 0.05 0.89
CA PRO A 275 11.68 0.24 0.76
C PRO A 275 12.47 -0.02 2.03
#